data_c8e63e7c5cc275bea6a1a2ee54813124
#
_entry.id   c8e63e7c5cc275bea6a1a2ee54813124
#
_cell.length_a   1.000
_cell.length_b   1.000
_cell.length_c   1.000
_cell.angle_alpha   90.00
_cell.angle_beta   90.00
_cell.angle_gamma   90.00
#
_symmetry.space_group_name_H-M   'P 1'
#
loop_
_entity.id
_entity.type
_entity.pdbx_description
1 polymer ?
#
loop_
_entity_poly.entity_id
_entity_poly.type
_entity_poly.pdbx_seq_one_letter_code
_entity_poly.pdbx_strand_id
1 'polypeptide(L)'
;VVPSATPAGNGVPVGTSVFDDIMGENGLIAKVELDGFNPNGVMSAIQMRGKLRGLKDTTGQPIFKSDMQGATRYGLDGMDMYFPMNGAFDPAQAQMIVGDWTQLVYAIRQDMTFKIFTEGVIQDPSTKAITYNLMQNDMVALRAVMRLGWEIANPVNAYNVDIPNPFPFSVYGKAGTVSTVTVSPATATVKKGASKAFSASVTGEGIVSSDVEWSQNGAKSSISENGILTVASNETSTSITVTAKSKQDSTKTGTATVTVGS
;
A
#
# COMPACT_ATOMS: atom_id res chain seq x y z
N VAL A 1 -0.47 -7.34 5.34
CA VAL A 1 0.25 -6.49 4.38
C VAL A 1 -0.65 -5.36 3.87
N VAL A 2 -1.78 -5.67 3.20
CA VAL A 2 -2.64 -4.64 2.58
C VAL A 2 -3.07 -3.53 3.56
N PRO A 3 -3.61 -3.83 4.76
CA PRO A 3 -4.01 -2.79 5.71
C PRO A 3 -2.86 -1.90 6.22
N SER A 4 -1.61 -2.37 6.12
CA SER A 4 -0.44 -1.63 6.61
C SER A 4 0.25 -0.83 5.50
N ALA A 5 0.26 -1.32 4.26
CA ALA A 5 0.88 -0.64 3.13
C ALA A 5 0.17 0.66 2.75
N THR A 6 -1.16 0.69 2.83
CA THR A 6 -1.95 1.87 2.48
C THR A 6 -1.69 3.06 3.41
N PRO A 7 -1.73 2.93 4.76
CA PRO A 7 -1.38 4.01 5.66
C PRO A 7 0.08 4.47 5.55
N ALA A 8 0.99 3.58 5.17
CA ALA A 8 2.40 3.92 4.90
C ALA A 8 2.60 4.70 3.58
N GLY A 9 1.55 4.87 2.76
CA GLY A 9 1.63 5.56 1.48
C GLY A 9 1.97 4.65 0.30
N ASN A 10 2.09 3.34 0.52
CA ASN A 10 2.48 2.34 -0.47
C ASN A 10 1.30 1.69 -1.21
N GLY A 11 0.14 2.33 -1.18
CA GLY A 11 -0.99 1.98 -2.02
C GLY A 11 -0.87 2.60 -3.41
N VAL A 12 -1.00 1.80 -4.46
CA VAL A 12 -1.08 2.25 -5.85
C VAL A 12 -2.46 1.88 -6.40
N PRO A 13 -3.36 2.85 -6.54
CA PRO A 13 -4.67 2.61 -7.14
C PRO A 13 -4.52 2.30 -8.64
N VAL A 14 -5.43 1.50 -9.17
CA VAL A 14 -5.49 1.23 -10.61
C VAL A 14 -5.74 2.53 -11.36
N GLY A 15 -4.76 2.93 -12.16
CA GLY A 15 -4.79 4.10 -13.02
C GLY A 15 -5.20 3.78 -14.47
N THR A 16 -4.78 4.63 -15.39
CA THR A 16 -5.04 4.49 -16.83
C THR A 16 -4.04 3.58 -17.53
N SER A 17 -2.83 3.44 -16.99
CA SER A 17 -1.73 2.65 -17.55
C SER A 17 -1.23 1.65 -16.51
N VAL A 18 -1.52 0.37 -16.70
CA VAL A 18 -1.02 -0.71 -15.81
C VAL A 18 0.51 -0.76 -15.81
N PHE A 19 1.16 -0.39 -16.91
CA PHE A 19 2.62 -0.37 -17.00
C PHE A 19 3.19 0.73 -16.09
N ASP A 20 2.67 1.95 -16.17
CA ASP A 20 3.14 3.08 -15.35
C ASP A 20 2.78 2.88 -13.87
N ASP A 21 1.60 2.30 -13.58
CA ASP A 21 1.20 1.96 -12.21
C ASP A 21 2.16 0.96 -11.54
N ILE A 22 2.80 0.09 -12.33
CA ILE A 22 3.70 -0.94 -11.79
C ILE A 22 5.16 -0.51 -11.88
N MET A 23 5.62 -0.03 -13.06
CA MET A 23 7.01 0.21 -13.42
C MET A 23 7.39 1.69 -13.43
N GLY A 24 6.42 2.61 -13.27
CA GLY A 24 6.66 4.05 -13.28
C GLY A 24 7.42 4.54 -12.06
N GLU A 25 7.91 5.79 -12.12
CA GLU A 25 8.70 6.44 -11.06
C GLU A 25 8.00 6.47 -9.68
N ASN A 26 6.65 6.57 -9.66
CA ASN A 26 5.82 6.46 -8.46
C ASN A 26 5.00 5.17 -8.45
N GLY A 27 5.43 4.18 -9.23
CA GLY A 27 4.76 2.90 -9.39
C GLY A 27 4.96 1.96 -8.21
N LEU A 28 4.41 0.77 -8.36
CA LEU A 28 4.34 -0.24 -7.31
C LEU A 28 5.74 -0.68 -6.82
N ILE A 29 6.70 -0.87 -7.74
CA ILE A 29 8.07 -1.28 -7.40
C ILE A 29 8.82 -0.10 -6.78
N ALA A 30 8.75 1.07 -7.43
CA ALA A 30 9.46 2.26 -7.00
C ALA A 30 9.09 2.71 -5.57
N LYS A 31 7.85 2.52 -5.13
CA LYS A 31 7.45 2.87 -3.75
C LYS A 31 8.18 2.05 -2.69
N VAL A 32 8.46 0.78 -2.95
CA VAL A 32 9.25 -0.07 -2.03
C VAL A 32 10.73 0.36 -2.02
N GLU A 33 11.27 0.69 -3.20
CA GLU A 33 12.65 1.16 -3.35
C GLU A 33 12.85 2.53 -2.71
N LEU A 34 11.88 3.45 -2.86
CA LEU A 34 11.89 4.78 -2.23
C LEU A 34 11.88 4.67 -0.70
N ASP A 35 11.24 3.64 -0.14
CA ASP A 35 11.28 3.35 1.29
C ASP A 35 12.57 2.65 1.75
N GLY A 36 13.55 2.46 0.84
CA GLY A 36 14.86 1.90 1.13
C GLY A 36 14.87 0.38 1.29
N PHE A 37 13.90 -0.33 0.71
CA PHE A 37 13.86 -1.79 0.67
C PHE A 37 14.11 -2.31 -0.73
N ASN A 38 14.65 -3.54 -0.84
CA ASN A 38 14.90 -4.20 -2.12
C ASN A 38 13.79 -5.23 -2.38
N PRO A 39 12.85 -4.97 -3.28
CA PRO A 39 11.78 -5.91 -3.59
C PRO A 39 12.36 -7.19 -4.21
N ASN A 40 11.90 -8.34 -3.74
CA ASN A 40 12.43 -9.65 -4.14
C ASN A 40 11.35 -10.65 -4.56
N GLY A 41 10.09 -10.26 -4.58
CA GLY A 41 9.01 -11.12 -5.00
C GLY A 41 7.68 -10.40 -5.20
N VAL A 42 6.86 -10.99 -6.04
CA VAL A 42 5.54 -10.48 -6.40
C VAL A 42 4.47 -11.53 -6.11
N MET A 43 3.46 -11.17 -5.35
CA MET A 43 2.25 -11.97 -5.20
C MET A 43 1.10 -11.29 -5.95
N SER A 44 0.40 -12.02 -6.81
CA SER A 44 -0.59 -11.43 -7.71
C SER A 44 -1.83 -12.29 -7.86
N ALA A 45 -2.97 -11.63 -8.05
CA ALA A 45 -4.20 -12.29 -8.47
C ALA A 45 -4.03 -12.89 -9.87
N ILE A 46 -4.64 -14.06 -10.12
CA ILE A 46 -4.54 -14.76 -11.41
C ILE A 46 -5.05 -13.91 -12.59
N GLN A 47 -6.01 -13.01 -12.34
CA GLN A 47 -6.58 -12.11 -13.35
C GLN A 47 -5.54 -11.12 -13.91
N MET A 48 -4.52 -10.78 -13.13
CA MET A 48 -3.44 -9.89 -13.56
C MET A 48 -2.60 -10.47 -14.70
N ARG A 49 -2.52 -11.81 -14.82
CA ARG A 49 -1.85 -12.47 -15.96
C ARG A 49 -2.42 -12.04 -17.32
N GLY A 50 -3.75 -11.89 -17.41
CA GLY A 50 -4.41 -11.40 -18.62
C GLY A 50 -4.07 -9.95 -18.91
N LYS A 51 -4.08 -9.08 -17.89
CA LYS A 51 -3.73 -7.67 -18.02
C LYS A 51 -2.28 -7.49 -18.47
N LEU A 52 -1.33 -8.18 -17.82
CA LEU A 52 0.10 -8.11 -18.16
C LEU A 52 0.38 -8.58 -19.58
N ARG A 53 -0.21 -9.72 -20.02
CA ARG A 53 -0.06 -10.20 -21.40
C ARG A 53 -0.64 -9.26 -22.46
N GLY A 54 -1.64 -8.46 -22.06
CA GLY A 54 -2.25 -7.46 -22.93
C GLY A 54 -1.42 -6.18 -23.10
N LEU A 55 -0.36 -5.99 -22.29
CA LEU A 55 0.50 -4.82 -22.38
C LEU A 55 1.33 -4.84 -23.67
N LYS A 56 1.22 -3.77 -24.45
CA LYS A 56 1.94 -3.56 -25.69
C LYS A 56 2.62 -2.20 -25.65
N ASP A 57 3.76 -2.10 -26.33
CA ASP A 57 4.42 -0.83 -26.57
C ASP A 57 3.67 -0.02 -27.65
N THR A 58 4.16 1.18 -27.94
CA THR A 58 3.61 2.07 -28.98
C THR A 58 3.68 1.47 -30.38
N THR A 59 4.51 0.44 -30.60
CA THR A 59 4.66 -0.28 -31.86
C THR A 59 3.79 -1.55 -31.93
N GLY A 60 3.04 -1.85 -30.85
CA GLY A 60 2.18 -3.03 -30.75
C GLY A 60 2.89 -4.31 -30.32
N GLN A 61 4.16 -4.24 -29.94
CA GLN A 61 4.93 -5.37 -29.45
C GLN A 61 4.57 -5.67 -27.97
N PRO A 62 4.41 -6.96 -27.59
CA PRO A 62 4.17 -7.32 -26.20
C PRO A 62 5.35 -6.91 -25.32
N ILE A 63 5.10 -6.12 -24.28
CA ILE A 63 6.11 -5.73 -23.29
C ILE A 63 6.37 -6.90 -22.34
N PHE A 64 5.30 -7.57 -21.90
CA PHE A 64 5.39 -8.73 -21.03
C PHE A 64 5.48 -10.01 -21.89
N LYS A 65 6.68 -10.60 -21.94
CA LYS A 65 6.92 -11.81 -22.72
C LYS A 65 6.59 -13.05 -21.89
N SER A 66 5.66 -13.87 -22.37
CA SER A 66 5.49 -15.24 -21.89
C SER A 66 6.14 -16.19 -22.89
N ASP A 67 7.02 -17.08 -22.43
CA ASP A 67 7.57 -18.13 -23.28
C ASP A 67 6.48 -19.19 -23.54
N MET A 68 6.18 -19.45 -24.82
CA MET A 68 5.19 -20.44 -25.21
C MET A 68 5.76 -21.87 -25.34
N GLN A 69 7.09 -22.03 -25.27
CA GLN A 69 7.76 -23.32 -25.53
C GLN A 69 8.41 -23.95 -24.30
N GLY A 70 8.39 -23.28 -23.15
CA GLY A 70 9.01 -23.77 -21.93
C GLY A 70 8.10 -23.72 -20.71
N ALA A 71 8.61 -24.12 -19.54
CA ALA A 71 7.94 -23.91 -18.27
C ALA A 71 7.78 -22.41 -18.07
N THR A 72 6.54 -21.92 -18.17
CA THR A 72 6.24 -20.49 -18.09
C THR A 72 6.55 -19.98 -16.67
N ARG A 73 7.70 -19.35 -16.52
CA ARG A 73 8.00 -18.55 -15.32
C ARG A 73 7.45 -17.15 -15.56
N TYR A 74 6.60 -16.71 -14.66
CA TYR A 74 6.16 -15.33 -14.65
C TYR A 74 7.14 -14.54 -13.78
N GLY A 75 7.83 -13.60 -14.38
CA GLY A 75 8.75 -12.69 -13.71
C GLY A 75 8.37 -11.25 -14.01
N LEU A 76 8.58 -10.37 -13.06
CA LEU A 76 8.40 -8.93 -13.19
C LEU A 76 9.67 -8.27 -12.62
N ASP A 77 10.39 -7.52 -13.46
CA ASP A 77 11.65 -6.87 -13.08
C ASP A 77 12.65 -7.82 -12.39
N GLY A 78 12.82 -9.03 -12.93
CA GLY A 78 13.70 -10.07 -12.35
C GLY A 78 13.17 -10.78 -11.12
N MET A 79 12.04 -10.37 -10.56
CA MET A 79 11.39 -11.02 -9.42
C MET A 79 10.44 -12.12 -9.86
N ASP A 80 10.39 -13.23 -9.12
CA ASP A 80 9.41 -14.29 -9.35
C ASP A 80 7.99 -13.85 -8.96
N MET A 81 7.01 -14.18 -9.80
CA MET A 81 5.60 -13.91 -9.55
C MET A 81 4.87 -15.17 -9.08
N TYR A 82 4.16 -15.06 -7.97
CA TYR A 82 3.36 -16.12 -7.37
C TYR A 82 1.86 -15.80 -7.49
N PHE A 83 1.06 -16.82 -7.85
CA PHE A 83 -0.39 -16.70 -8.03
C PHE A 83 -1.13 -17.66 -7.07
N PRO A 84 -1.46 -17.22 -5.84
CA PRO A 84 -2.21 -18.05 -4.91
C PRO A 84 -3.60 -18.38 -5.45
N MET A 85 -3.96 -19.67 -5.46
CA MET A 85 -5.26 -20.15 -5.93
C MET A 85 -6.09 -20.82 -4.81
N ASN A 86 -5.66 -20.68 -3.57
CA ASN A 86 -6.29 -21.26 -2.40
C ASN A 86 -7.41 -20.38 -1.79
N GLY A 87 -7.80 -19.28 -2.45
CA GLY A 87 -8.79 -18.34 -1.95
C GLY A 87 -8.29 -17.36 -0.87
N ALA A 88 -7.02 -17.44 -0.47
CA ALA A 88 -6.45 -16.53 0.53
C ALA A 88 -6.14 -15.12 -0.02
N PHE A 89 -6.01 -14.98 -1.34
CA PHE A 89 -5.74 -13.71 -2.00
C PHE A 89 -7.06 -13.15 -2.57
N ASP A 90 -7.54 -12.07 -1.96
CA ASP A 90 -8.77 -11.40 -2.41
C ASP A 90 -8.46 -10.30 -3.44
N PRO A 91 -8.79 -10.52 -4.73
CA PRO A 91 -8.54 -9.54 -5.79
C PRO A 91 -9.39 -8.27 -5.67
N ALA A 92 -10.43 -8.26 -4.84
CA ALA A 92 -11.22 -7.07 -4.56
C ALA A 92 -10.46 -6.09 -3.64
N GLN A 93 -9.61 -6.62 -2.75
CA GLN A 93 -8.77 -5.82 -1.86
C GLN A 93 -7.43 -5.46 -2.50
N ALA A 94 -6.77 -6.42 -3.15
CA ALA A 94 -5.49 -6.21 -3.81
C ALA A 94 -5.40 -7.08 -5.06
N GLN A 95 -4.86 -6.53 -6.14
CA GLN A 95 -4.61 -7.26 -7.38
C GLN A 95 -3.17 -7.75 -7.46
N MET A 96 -2.23 -7.00 -6.85
CA MET A 96 -0.81 -7.34 -6.80
C MET A 96 -0.20 -6.77 -5.52
N ILE A 97 0.77 -7.48 -4.96
CA ILE A 97 1.60 -7.05 -3.83
C ILE A 97 3.05 -7.29 -4.25
N VAL A 98 3.85 -6.24 -4.15
CA VAL A 98 5.30 -6.29 -4.38
C VAL A 98 6.00 -5.94 -3.07
N GLY A 99 7.14 -6.54 -2.80
CA GLY A 99 7.91 -6.16 -1.62
C GLY A 99 9.11 -7.02 -1.32
N ASP A 100 9.75 -6.67 -0.23
CA ASP A 100 10.83 -7.44 0.36
C ASP A 100 10.25 -8.48 1.33
N TRP A 101 10.04 -9.70 0.82
CA TRP A 101 9.47 -10.82 1.58
C TRP A 101 10.38 -11.34 2.68
N THR A 102 11.67 -10.95 2.70
CA THR A 102 12.57 -11.29 3.82
C THR A 102 12.20 -10.55 5.10
N GLN A 103 11.45 -9.44 4.99
CA GLN A 103 10.95 -8.68 6.12
C GLN A 103 9.66 -9.25 6.73
N LEU A 104 9.06 -10.26 6.09
CA LEU A 104 7.89 -10.96 6.64
C LEU A 104 8.36 -12.13 7.51
N VAL A 105 8.35 -11.93 8.82
CA VAL A 105 8.72 -12.95 9.81
C VAL A 105 7.47 -13.68 10.27
N TYR A 106 7.53 -15.00 10.36
CA TYR A 106 6.44 -15.80 10.91
C TYR A 106 6.95 -16.76 11.99
N ALA A 107 6.08 -17.06 12.94
CA ALA A 107 6.35 -18.03 13.99
C ALA A 107 5.19 -19.02 14.13
N ILE A 108 5.49 -20.30 14.20
CA ILE A 108 4.51 -21.36 14.40
C ILE A 108 4.45 -21.65 15.91
N ARG A 109 3.35 -21.25 16.55
CA ARG A 109 3.10 -21.55 17.97
C ARG A 109 2.65 -23.00 18.18
N GLN A 110 1.85 -23.52 17.25
CA GLN A 110 1.31 -24.87 17.27
C GLN A 110 1.26 -25.38 15.84
N ASP A 111 1.96 -26.47 15.58
CA ASP A 111 1.88 -27.14 14.29
C ASP A 111 0.53 -27.80 14.08
N MET A 112 0.25 -28.20 12.85
CA MET A 112 -1.05 -28.74 12.47
C MET A 112 -1.35 -30.04 13.24
N THR A 113 -2.43 -30.00 14.02
CA THR A 113 -2.91 -31.15 14.79
C THR A 113 -4.31 -31.54 14.29
N PHE A 114 -4.55 -32.83 14.20
CA PHE A 114 -5.82 -33.40 13.79
C PHE A 114 -6.48 -34.14 14.95
N LYS A 115 -7.79 -33.97 15.09
CA LYS A 115 -8.60 -34.73 16.04
C LYS A 115 -9.91 -35.13 15.39
N ILE A 116 -10.25 -36.41 15.54
CA ILE A 116 -11.51 -36.99 15.06
C ILE A 116 -12.50 -37.02 16.24
N PHE A 117 -13.73 -36.60 15.99
CA PHE A 117 -14.87 -36.66 16.93
C PHE A 117 -15.96 -37.48 16.28
N THR A 118 -16.44 -38.49 17.00
CA THR A 118 -17.55 -39.36 16.61
C THR A 118 -18.85 -39.01 17.34
N GLU A 119 -18.75 -38.17 18.37
CA GLU A 119 -19.87 -37.74 19.21
C GLU A 119 -19.76 -36.24 19.53
N GLY A 120 -20.90 -35.62 19.81
CA GLY A 120 -21.00 -34.17 20.12
C GLY A 120 -21.91 -33.42 19.16
N VAL A 121 -22.04 -32.11 19.41
CA VAL A 121 -22.87 -31.22 18.59
C VAL A 121 -21.99 -30.07 18.05
N ILE A 122 -22.27 -29.67 16.81
CA ILE A 122 -21.68 -28.46 16.18
C ILE A 122 -22.78 -27.40 16.21
N GLN A 123 -22.47 -26.27 16.84
CA GLN A 123 -23.37 -25.12 16.98
C GLN A 123 -22.89 -23.96 16.11
N ASP A 124 -23.82 -23.17 15.62
CA ASP A 124 -23.54 -21.87 15.03
C ASP A 124 -22.92 -20.94 16.08
N PRO A 125 -21.77 -20.30 15.80
CA PRO A 125 -21.07 -19.47 16.79
C PRO A 125 -21.86 -18.23 17.23
N SER A 126 -22.79 -17.72 16.41
CA SER A 126 -23.55 -16.49 16.66
C SER A 126 -24.88 -16.80 17.33
N THR A 127 -25.64 -17.71 16.74
CA THR A 127 -27.01 -18.03 17.19
C THR A 127 -27.10 -19.12 18.27
N LYS A 128 -25.97 -19.88 18.46
CA LYS A 128 -25.88 -21.04 19.35
C LYS A 128 -26.86 -22.20 18.98
N ALA A 129 -27.51 -22.08 17.84
CA ALA A 129 -28.37 -23.16 17.34
C ALA A 129 -27.53 -24.39 16.96
N ILE A 130 -28.03 -25.59 17.23
CA ILE A 130 -27.37 -26.83 16.85
C ILE A 130 -27.49 -26.99 15.35
N THR A 131 -26.35 -26.97 14.63
CA THR A 131 -26.32 -27.17 13.19
C THR A 131 -26.18 -28.65 12.83
N TYR A 132 -25.37 -29.40 13.58
CA TYR A 132 -25.17 -30.83 13.40
C TYR A 132 -25.08 -31.53 14.75
N ASN A 133 -25.77 -32.69 14.86
CA ASN A 133 -25.61 -33.62 15.96
C ASN A 133 -24.92 -34.87 15.40
N LEU A 134 -23.63 -35.07 15.75
CA LEU A 134 -22.82 -36.12 15.14
C LEU A 134 -23.36 -37.50 15.40
N MET A 135 -23.81 -37.75 16.64
CA MET A 135 -24.33 -39.05 17.05
C MET A 135 -25.70 -39.38 16.41
N GLN A 136 -26.58 -38.40 16.33
CA GLN A 136 -27.94 -38.62 15.76
C GLN A 136 -27.92 -38.77 14.24
N ASN A 137 -26.93 -38.17 13.57
CA ASN A 137 -26.83 -38.13 12.10
C ASN A 137 -25.79 -39.13 11.55
N ASP A 138 -25.22 -39.99 12.40
CA ASP A 138 -24.15 -40.92 12.03
C ASP A 138 -23.00 -40.23 11.30
N MET A 139 -22.52 -39.09 11.85
CA MET A 139 -21.49 -38.23 11.26
C MET A 139 -20.20 -38.25 12.06
N VAL A 140 -19.08 -38.03 11.37
CA VAL A 140 -17.78 -37.88 11.96
C VAL A 140 -17.25 -36.49 11.64
N ALA A 141 -16.73 -35.78 12.65
CA ALA A 141 -16.11 -34.49 12.47
C ALA A 141 -14.59 -34.59 12.58
N LEU A 142 -13.87 -34.04 11.61
CA LEU A 142 -12.43 -33.86 11.64
C LEU A 142 -12.09 -32.40 12.00
N ARG A 143 -11.37 -32.22 13.10
CA ARG A 143 -10.87 -30.90 13.51
C ARG A 143 -9.37 -30.82 13.21
N ALA A 144 -8.99 -29.87 12.34
CA ALA A 144 -7.61 -29.48 12.13
C ALA A 144 -7.35 -28.12 12.81
N VAL A 145 -6.26 -28.01 13.57
CA VAL A 145 -5.88 -26.78 14.27
C VAL A 145 -4.40 -26.50 13.99
N MET A 146 -4.12 -25.28 13.52
CA MET A 146 -2.78 -24.71 13.40
C MET A 146 -2.80 -23.33 14.00
N ARG A 147 -1.72 -22.93 14.69
CA ARG A 147 -1.57 -21.59 15.26
C ARG A 147 -0.26 -20.99 14.82
N LEU A 148 -0.34 -19.91 14.07
CA LEU A 148 0.83 -19.16 13.63
C LEU A 148 0.60 -17.67 13.92
N GLY A 149 1.68 -16.93 14.11
CA GLY A 149 1.74 -15.48 14.13
C GLY A 149 2.67 -15.01 13.04
N TRP A 150 2.49 -13.79 12.57
CA TRP A 150 3.38 -13.15 11.61
C TRP A 150 3.48 -11.66 11.92
N GLU A 151 4.62 -11.07 11.56
CA GLU A 151 4.90 -9.66 11.74
C GLU A 151 5.82 -9.18 10.61
N ILE A 152 5.77 -7.89 10.31
CA ILE A 152 6.68 -7.25 9.37
C ILE A 152 7.78 -6.59 10.17
N ALA A 153 9.03 -7.00 9.97
CA ALA A 153 10.18 -6.54 10.74
C ALA A 153 10.47 -5.05 10.54
N ASN A 154 10.32 -4.56 9.31
CA ASN A 154 10.47 -3.15 8.92
C ASN A 154 11.71 -2.47 9.53
N PRO A 155 12.93 -2.98 9.29
CA PRO A 155 14.14 -2.45 9.91
C PRO A 155 14.51 -1.08 9.36
N VAL A 156 15.07 -0.24 10.23
CA VAL A 156 15.71 1.02 9.83
C VAL A 156 17.10 0.71 9.27
N ASN A 157 17.43 1.26 8.10
CA ASN A 157 18.72 1.15 7.45
C ASN A 157 19.24 2.54 7.01
N ALA A 158 20.42 2.59 6.37
CA ALA A 158 21.03 3.85 5.98
C ALA A 158 20.22 4.65 4.92
N TYR A 159 19.33 4.00 4.18
CA TYR A 159 18.53 4.62 3.13
C TYR A 159 17.16 5.11 3.64
N ASN A 160 16.63 4.54 4.72
CA ASN A 160 15.28 4.86 5.20
C ASN A 160 15.23 5.54 6.57
N VAL A 161 16.38 5.90 7.16
CA VAL A 161 16.48 6.50 8.49
C VAL A 161 15.71 7.83 8.61
N ASP A 162 15.64 8.60 7.53
CA ASP A 162 14.93 9.89 7.47
C ASP A 162 13.54 9.79 6.79
N ILE A 163 13.13 8.59 6.38
CA ILE A 163 11.85 8.37 5.71
C ILE A 163 10.76 8.15 6.78
N PRO A 164 9.71 8.97 6.82
CA PRO A 164 8.61 8.75 7.76
C PRO A 164 7.81 7.51 7.38
N ASN A 165 7.73 6.55 8.31
CA ASN A 165 6.97 5.29 8.17
C ASN A 165 7.36 4.45 6.94
N PRO A 166 8.65 4.14 6.74
CA PRO A 166 9.06 3.29 5.62
C PRO A 166 8.37 1.93 5.74
N PHE A 167 7.98 1.32 4.61
CA PHE A 167 7.26 0.06 4.63
C PHE A 167 7.73 -0.87 3.49
N PRO A 168 8.09 -2.14 3.77
CA PRO A 168 8.74 -3.03 2.81
C PRO A 168 7.81 -3.64 1.75
N PHE A 169 6.54 -3.25 1.70
CA PHE A 169 5.57 -3.75 0.73
C PHE A 169 4.75 -2.62 0.12
N SER A 170 4.41 -2.78 -1.15
CA SER A 170 3.44 -1.96 -1.85
C SER A 170 2.29 -2.79 -2.40
N VAL A 171 1.12 -2.19 -2.55
CA VAL A 171 -0.12 -2.86 -2.92
C VAL A 171 -0.78 -2.16 -4.09
N TYR A 172 -1.09 -2.92 -5.14
CA TYR A 172 -1.82 -2.47 -6.32
C TYR A 172 -3.24 -3.03 -6.31
N GLY A 173 -4.24 -2.20 -6.53
CA GLY A 173 -5.61 -2.66 -6.61
C GLY A 173 -6.63 -1.56 -6.90
N LYS A 174 -7.91 -1.88 -6.76
CA LYS A 174 -8.98 -0.92 -7.01
C LYS A 174 -8.79 0.31 -6.13
N ALA A 175 -8.91 1.49 -6.75
CA ALA A 175 -8.89 2.75 -6.01
C ALA A 175 -9.95 2.76 -4.91
N GLY A 176 -9.51 3.08 -3.71
CA GLY A 176 -10.38 3.34 -2.57
C GLY A 176 -10.95 4.75 -2.59
N THR A 177 -11.59 5.14 -1.50
CA THR A 177 -12.12 6.49 -1.30
C THR A 177 -11.26 7.26 -0.32
N VAL A 178 -10.81 8.45 -0.73
CA VAL A 178 -10.05 9.36 0.16
C VAL A 178 -11.01 9.96 1.18
N SER A 179 -10.70 9.80 2.47
CA SER A 179 -11.47 10.40 3.56
C SER A 179 -10.92 11.76 3.97
N THR A 180 -9.62 11.82 4.31
CA THR A 180 -8.98 13.07 4.79
C THR A 180 -7.58 13.24 4.24
N VAL A 181 -7.15 14.51 4.14
CA VAL A 181 -5.76 14.91 3.92
C VAL A 181 -5.32 15.74 5.12
N THR A 182 -4.21 15.38 5.73
CA THR A 182 -3.66 16.09 6.90
C THR A 182 -2.26 16.58 6.57
N VAL A 183 -1.96 17.86 6.90
CA VAL A 183 -0.63 18.46 6.73
C VAL A 183 0.06 18.56 8.08
N SER A 184 1.32 18.16 8.13
CA SER A 184 2.16 18.25 9.34
C SER A 184 3.47 19.02 9.02
N PRO A 185 3.87 19.94 9.92
CA PRO A 185 3.13 20.44 11.08
C PRO A 185 1.90 21.28 10.70
N ALA A 186 0.85 21.26 11.51
CA ALA A 186 -0.37 22.04 11.25
C ALA A 186 -0.14 23.56 11.39
N THR A 187 0.87 23.95 12.19
CA THR A 187 1.30 25.34 12.36
C THR A 187 2.83 25.43 12.40
N ALA A 188 3.40 26.48 11.85
CA ALA A 188 4.84 26.74 11.90
C ALA A 188 5.11 28.24 11.93
N THR A 189 6.29 28.65 12.47
CA THR A 189 6.82 29.99 12.30
C THR A 189 8.08 29.90 11.44
N VAL A 190 8.10 30.64 10.34
CA VAL A 190 9.23 30.63 9.40
C VAL A 190 9.68 32.08 9.16
N LYS A 191 10.98 32.31 9.33
CA LYS A 191 11.56 33.65 9.08
C LYS A 191 11.63 33.94 7.58
N LYS A 192 11.63 35.21 7.24
CA LYS A 192 11.89 35.66 5.86
C LYS A 192 13.24 35.14 5.38
N GLY A 193 13.29 34.62 4.17
CA GLY A 193 14.48 33.98 3.58
C GLY A 193 14.75 32.54 4.02
N ALA A 194 13.94 31.98 4.93
CA ALA A 194 14.10 30.61 5.41
C ALA A 194 13.11 29.64 4.73
N SER A 195 13.43 28.35 4.81
CA SER A 195 12.61 27.26 4.28
C SER A 195 12.12 26.34 5.41
N LYS A 196 10.96 25.72 5.19
CA LYS A 196 10.37 24.71 6.10
C LYS A 196 9.73 23.59 5.28
N ALA A 197 10.04 22.36 5.62
CA ALA A 197 9.40 21.19 5.05
C ALA A 197 8.06 20.90 5.75
N PHE A 198 7.07 20.52 4.93
CA PHE A 198 5.77 20.02 5.32
C PHE A 198 5.58 18.63 4.72
N SER A 199 4.91 17.75 5.43
CA SER A 199 4.48 16.45 4.95
C SER A 199 2.95 16.38 4.90
N ALA A 200 2.41 15.59 3.97
CA ALA A 200 0.99 15.30 3.90
C ALA A 200 0.73 13.83 4.14
N SER A 201 -0.36 13.52 4.85
CA SER A 201 -0.87 12.16 5.01
C SER A 201 -2.28 12.11 4.44
N VAL A 202 -2.52 11.15 3.54
CA VAL A 202 -3.83 10.89 2.94
C VAL A 202 -4.38 9.61 3.56
N THR A 203 -5.59 9.66 4.11
CA THR A 203 -6.26 8.49 4.69
C THR A 203 -7.59 8.25 4.00
N GLY A 204 -8.04 6.99 4.00
CA GLY A 204 -9.29 6.59 3.36
C GLY A 204 -9.59 5.11 3.53
N GLU A 205 -10.62 4.64 2.83
CA GLU A 205 -10.99 3.23 2.78
C GLU A 205 -10.45 2.58 1.49
N GLY A 206 -9.92 1.37 1.60
CA GLY A 206 -9.30 0.66 0.47
C GLY A 206 -7.92 1.21 0.10
N ILE A 207 -7.52 1.07 -1.16
CA ILE A 207 -6.22 1.53 -1.65
C ILE A 207 -6.34 3.00 -2.06
N VAL A 208 -5.68 3.89 -1.31
CA VAL A 208 -5.63 5.32 -1.61
C VAL A 208 -4.20 5.74 -1.93
N SER A 209 -4.05 6.66 -2.89
CA SER A 209 -2.76 7.28 -3.19
C SER A 209 -2.39 8.29 -2.12
N SER A 210 -1.14 8.29 -1.71
CA SER A 210 -0.56 9.32 -0.85
C SER A 210 -0.20 10.61 -1.60
N ASP A 211 -0.27 10.61 -2.93
CA ASP A 211 0.17 11.71 -3.76
C ASP A 211 -0.70 12.95 -3.57
N VAL A 212 -0.04 14.09 -3.36
CA VAL A 212 -0.68 15.38 -3.20
C VAL A 212 -0.08 16.42 -4.15
N GLU A 213 -0.89 17.44 -4.43
CA GLU A 213 -0.46 18.66 -5.10
C GLU A 213 -0.33 19.75 -4.03
N TRP A 214 0.88 20.33 -3.92
CA TRP A 214 1.16 21.39 -2.97
C TRP A 214 0.87 22.77 -3.55
N SER A 215 0.28 23.63 -2.76
CA SER A 215 0.07 25.04 -3.07
C SER A 215 0.19 25.91 -1.82
N GLN A 216 0.38 27.21 -2.02
CA GLN A 216 0.47 28.19 -0.95
C GLN A 216 -0.10 29.54 -1.41
N ASN A 217 -0.47 30.43 -0.49
CA ASN A 217 -1.09 31.72 -0.78
C ASN A 217 -0.21 32.95 -0.43
N GLY A 218 1.06 32.78 -0.09
CA GLY A 218 1.98 33.89 0.14
C GLY A 218 2.25 34.69 -1.13
N ALA A 219 2.45 35.99 -0.99
CA ALA A 219 2.56 36.92 -2.13
C ALA A 219 3.86 36.74 -2.94
N LYS A 220 4.94 36.34 -2.29
CA LYS A 220 6.29 36.21 -2.90
C LYS A 220 6.97 34.86 -2.63
N SER A 221 6.39 34.05 -1.76
CA SER A 221 6.93 32.76 -1.35
C SER A 221 6.60 31.67 -2.37
N SER A 222 7.26 30.52 -2.28
CA SER A 222 7.04 29.36 -3.14
C SER A 222 7.01 28.07 -2.33
N ILE A 223 6.35 27.05 -2.85
CA ILE A 223 6.41 25.69 -2.31
C ILE A 223 6.79 24.73 -3.42
N SER A 224 7.68 23.77 -3.11
CA SER A 224 8.10 22.73 -4.04
C SER A 224 7.10 21.58 -4.08
N GLU A 225 7.22 20.73 -5.10
CA GLU A 225 6.44 19.47 -5.22
C GLU A 225 6.63 18.53 -4.02
N ASN A 226 7.79 18.63 -3.34
CA ASN A 226 8.11 17.85 -2.14
C ASN A 226 7.65 18.51 -0.83
N GLY A 227 6.81 19.56 -0.90
CA GLY A 227 6.26 20.21 0.28
C GLY A 227 7.22 21.14 1.02
N ILE A 228 8.32 21.59 0.39
CA ILE A 228 9.26 22.55 1.01
C ILE A 228 8.79 23.97 0.69
N LEU A 229 8.26 24.66 1.71
CA LEU A 229 7.93 26.07 1.63
C LEU A 229 9.20 26.90 1.79
N THR A 230 9.46 27.81 0.86
CA THR A 230 10.51 28.84 0.95
C THR A 230 9.85 30.21 1.07
N VAL A 231 10.02 30.83 2.24
CA VAL A 231 9.50 32.21 2.48
C VAL A 231 10.50 33.22 1.91
N ALA A 232 10.04 34.02 0.96
CA ALA A 232 10.91 35.01 0.34
C ALA A 232 11.37 36.08 1.35
N SER A 233 12.58 36.62 1.16
CA SER A 233 13.12 37.69 2.01
C SER A 233 12.30 38.99 1.93
N ASN A 234 11.61 39.21 0.79
CA ASN A 234 10.71 40.33 0.53
C ASN A 234 9.22 39.96 0.66
N GLU A 235 8.89 38.86 1.38
CA GLU A 235 7.50 38.47 1.63
C GLU A 235 6.77 39.58 2.40
N THR A 236 5.56 39.88 1.94
CA THR A 236 4.70 40.92 2.55
C THR A 236 3.59 40.34 3.40
N SER A 237 3.26 39.06 3.18
CA SER A 237 2.25 38.37 3.98
C SER A 237 2.76 38.08 5.39
N THR A 238 1.94 38.33 6.40
CA THR A 238 2.22 37.98 7.79
C THR A 238 1.88 36.54 8.12
N SER A 239 1.01 35.93 7.31
CA SER A 239 0.58 34.53 7.41
C SER A 239 0.47 33.92 6.01
N ILE A 240 0.94 32.69 5.87
CA ILE A 240 0.87 31.89 4.65
C ILE A 240 0.13 30.60 4.96
N THR A 241 -0.87 30.25 4.16
CA THR A 241 -1.53 28.96 4.21
C THR A 241 -0.88 28.02 3.19
N VAL A 242 -0.34 26.93 3.67
CA VAL A 242 0.13 25.80 2.85
C VAL A 242 -1.02 24.83 2.68
N THR A 243 -1.30 24.41 1.47
CA THR A 243 -2.38 23.47 1.14
C THR A 243 -1.83 22.27 0.40
N ALA A 244 -2.17 21.08 0.87
CA ALA A 244 -1.97 19.82 0.17
C ALA A 244 -3.34 19.33 -0.35
N LYS A 245 -3.45 19.07 -1.65
CA LYS A 245 -4.66 18.57 -2.30
C LYS A 245 -4.40 17.16 -2.81
N SER A 246 -5.25 16.19 -2.49
CA SER A 246 -5.11 14.83 -2.99
C SER A 246 -5.18 14.79 -4.52
N LYS A 247 -4.23 14.10 -5.16
CA LYS A 247 -4.27 13.86 -6.61
C LYS A 247 -5.35 12.84 -7.00
N GLN A 248 -5.71 11.92 -6.10
CA GLN A 248 -6.76 10.94 -6.34
C GLN A 248 -8.16 11.53 -6.20
N ASP A 249 -8.38 12.41 -5.22
CA ASP A 249 -9.64 13.10 -4.99
C ASP A 249 -9.39 14.59 -4.73
N SER A 250 -9.51 15.40 -5.75
CA SER A 250 -9.24 16.84 -5.70
C SER A 250 -10.19 17.63 -4.79
N THR A 251 -11.25 17.02 -4.28
CA THR A 251 -12.17 17.65 -3.30
C THR A 251 -11.60 17.58 -1.87
N LYS A 252 -10.58 16.72 -1.64
CA LYS A 252 -9.97 16.50 -0.32
C LYS A 252 -8.66 17.27 -0.21
N THR A 253 -8.62 18.19 0.75
CA THR A 253 -7.49 19.07 1.02
C THR A 253 -7.14 19.09 2.51
N GLY A 254 -5.87 19.25 2.80
CA GLY A 254 -5.36 19.54 4.14
C GLY A 254 -4.60 20.86 4.12
N THR A 255 -4.60 21.59 5.22
CA THR A 255 -3.95 22.91 5.31
C THR A 255 -3.05 23.02 6.54
N ALA A 256 -2.01 23.84 6.42
CA ALA A 256 -1.18 24.28 7.54
C ALA A 256 -1.05 25.80 7.50
N THR A 257 -0.96 26.43 8.68
CA THR A 257 -0.80 27.88 8.81
C THR A 257 0.64 28.20 9.19
N VAL A 258 1.27 29.06 8.41
CA VAL A 258 2.65 29.51 8.64
C VAL A 258 2.63 31.00 9.01
N THR A 259 3.14 31.31 10.20
CA THR A 259 3.39 32.70 10.62
C THR A 259 4.75 33.13 10.08
N VAL A 260 4.78 34.24 9.36
CA VAL A 260 6.03 34.80 8.83
C VAL A 260 6.70 35.64 9.90
N GLY A 261 7.87 35.15 10.37
CA GLY A 261 8.71 35.85 11.32
C GLY A 261 9.57 36.90 10.65
N SER A 262 9.90 37.92 11.41
CA SER A 262 10.86 38.96 11.00
C SER A 262 12.31 38.46 11.00
#